data_3f530a967bee85212faec7de9ec56f0c
#
_entry.id   3f530a967bee85212faec7de9ec56f0c
#
_cell.length_a   1.000
_cell.length_b   1.000
_cell.length_c   1.000
_cell.angle_alpha   90.00
_cell.angle_beta   90.00
_cell.angle_gamma   90.00
#
_symmetry.space_group_name_H-M   'P 1'
#
loop_
_entity.id
_entity.type
_entity.pdbx_description
1 polymer ?
#
loop_
_entity_poly.entity_id
_entity_poly.type
_entity_poly.pdbx_seq_one_letter_code
_entity_poly.pdbx_strand_id
1 'polypeptide(L)'
;MPVSLRTMLLGVTAAALSGLLTACRQTTTAAAEQPIVPTATARPANLTNELVLTAEFTPYQDVDVMAKVAGYVKNIRVDIGDHVHEGDLLATLEVPELQNDMAKASAGVAAAQANITTARAAVTRAEAGGNIAHLSFQRIQDVSVKQPGLVPRQEVNVAQAHDLEAAAQLASAQSALRSAQEMLTQAESEHQRTVTMLQYATIRAPFTGVITKRYANTGSMIQAGISSQTQAMPVVRLAQNNLLRLTLPVPVNAVADIHNGNPVEVNVTTLNRSFAGKITRSADSLEMSTRTMDTEVDVPNPDGSLVPGMYAEVHLHLATHPNVLSVPVDAVEGLGTTVQHVYLVHQGRLHLVPVTIGLQTPSRVEILSGLHAGDQVVVGRHSGLSEGEGVVPRQASYETSDSPS
;
A
#
# COMPACT_ATOMS: atom_id res chain seq x y z
N MET A 1 -3.33 6.74 -101.97
CA MET A 1 -2.82 6.09 -103.23
C MET A 1 -2.41 4.68 -102.86
N PRO A 2 -2.57 3.69 -103.65
CA PRO A 2 -3.84 3.14 -104.17
C PRO A 2 -3.95 1.62 -103.95
N VAL A 3 -5.18 1.09 -103.88
CA VAL A 3 -5.77 0.18 -104.92
C VAL A 3 -5.06 -1.16 -105.04
N SER A 4 -5.64 -2.30 -104.96
CA SER A 4 -6.73 -2.92 -105.74
C SER A 4 -6.94 -4.37 -105.21
N LEU A 5 -8.08 -4.81 -105.05
CA LEU A 5 -9.06 -5.32 -106.06
C LEU A 5 -8.77 -6.75 -106.56
N ARG A 6 -9.88 -7.49 -106.56
CA ARG A 6 -10.22 -8.65 -107.42
C ARG A 6 -9.88 -10.07 -106.88
N THR A 7 -10.67 -11.02 -107.06
CA THR A 7 -11.99 -11.30 -107.62
C THR A 7 -12.28 -12.76 -107.32
N MET A 8 -13.57 -13.01 -107.09
CA MET A 8 -14.43 -13.97 -107.84
C MET A 8 -13.89 -15.42 -107.96
N LEU A 9 -14.61 -16.46 -107.77
CA LEU A 9 -15.87 -16.86 -108.41
C LEU A 9 -16.29 -18.26 -107.89
N LEU A 10 -17.60 -18.49 -107.78
CA LEU A 10 -18.38 -19.69 -108.04
C LEU A 10 -17.93 -21.07 -107.53
N GLY A 11 -18.81 -21.84 -107.07
CA GLY A 11 -20.04 -22.45 -107.47
C GLY A 11 -20.56 -23.49 -106.49
N VAL A 12 -21.75 -23.37 -106.14
CA VAL A 12 -22.93 -24.18 -106.50
C VAL A 12 -22.75 -25.71 -106.45
N THR A 13 -23.50 -26.34 -105.57
CA THR A 13 -24.44 -27.47 -105.63
C THR A 13 -24.28 -28.34 -104.41
N ALA A 14 -25.22 -28.65 -103.70
CA ALA A 14 -26.52 -29.20 -103.74
C ALA A 14 -26.72 -30.18 -102.60
N ALA A 15 -27.76 -29.91 -101.90
CA ALA A 15 -28.80 -30.85 -101.46
C ALA A 15 -28.51 -32.01 -100.50
N ALA A 16 -29.21 -31.94 -99.39
CA ALA A 16 -29.92 -33.01 -98.74
C ALA A 16 -29.11 -34.11 -98.02
N LEU A 17 -29.17 -34.13 -96.74
CA LEU A 17 -29.77 -35.28 -96.06
C LEU A 17 -30.06 -34.91 -94.56
N SER A 18 -31.33 -35.01 -94.26
CA SER A 18 -31.92 -35.00 -92.92
C SER A 18 -31.27 -36.03 -92.02
N GLY A 19 -30.88 -35.60 -90.80
CA GLY A 19 -30.45 -36.51 -89.74
C GLY A 19 -30.67 -35.87 -88.37
N LEU A 20 -31.82 -36.16 -87.80
CA LEU A 20 -32.08 -35.89 -86.36
C LEU A 20 -30.96 -36.43 -85.53
N LEU A 21 -30.32 -35.53 -84.77
CA LEU A 21 -29.62 -35.87 -83.50
C LEU A 21 -30.00 -34.83 -82.46
N THR A 22 -31.08 -35.13 -81.77
CA THR A 22 -31.46 -34.49 -80.49
C THR A 22 -30.40 -34.87 -79.47
N ALA A 23 -29.35 -34.06 -79.34
CA ALA A 23 -28.42 -34.18 -78.28
C ALA A 23 -29.09 -33.60 -77.02
N CYS A 24 -29.55 -34.49 -76.11
CA CYS A 24 -29.84 -34.19 -74.74
C CYS A 24 -28.61 -33.50 -74.13
N ARG A 25 -28.67 -32.19 -73.98
CA ARG A 25 -27.75 -31.42 -73.13
C ARG A 25 -28.14 -31.74 -71.69
N GLN A 26 -27.56 -32.79 -71.09
CA GLN A 26 -27.55 -32.98 -69.64
C GLN A 26 -26.80 -31.75 -69.04
N THR A 27 -27.54 -30.82 -68.53
CA THR A 27 -27.04 -29.85 -67.59
C THR A 27 -26.64 -30.65 -66.39
N THR A 28 -25.35 -31.03 -66.32
CA THR A 28 -24.71 -31.43 -65.11
C THR A 28 -24.78 -30.22 -64.16
N THR A 29 -25.76 -30.22 -63.29
CA THR A 29 -25.75 -29.30 -62.12
C THR A 29 -24.45 -29.59 -61.40
N ALA A 30 -23.44 -28.77 -61.57
CA ALA A 30 -22.24 -28.80 -60.72
C ALA A 30 -22.79 -28.71 -59.31
N ALA A 31 -22.68 -29.79 -58.57
CA ALA A 31 -22.91 -29.75 -57.13
C ALA A 31 -22.04 -28.60 -56.61
N ALA A 32 -22.68 -27.54 -56.11
CA ALA A 32 -21.96 -26.42 -55.50
C ALA A 32 -21.00 -27.03 -54.47
N GLU A 33 -19.72 -26.88 -54.71
CA GLU A 33 -18.70 -27.31 -53.76
C GLU A 33 -19.03 -26.65 -52.42
N GLN A 34 -19.46 -27.47 -51.45
CA GLN A 34 -19.81 -26.94 -50.11
C GLN A 34 -18.57 -26.33 -49.49
N PRO A 35 -18.61 -25.11 -49.01
CA PRO A 35 -17.45 -24.50 -48.38
C PRO A 35 -17.01 -25.29 -47.15
N ILE A 36 -15.69 -25.54 -47.06
CA ILE A 36 -15.10 -26.18 -45.87
C ILE A 36 -14.94 -25.08 -44.81
N VAL A 37 -15.59 -25.29 -43.67
CA VAL A 37 -15.53 -24.33 -42.55
C VAL A 37 -14.79 -24.94 -41.38
N PRO A 38 -13.85 -24.22 -40.74
CA PRO A 38 -13.23 -24.67 -39.52
C PRO A 38 -14.26 -24.63 -38.40
N THR A 39 -14.30 -25.70 -37.58
CA THR A 39 -15.26 -25.81 -36.50
C THR A 39 -14.55 -26.17 -35.17
N ALA A 40 -15.11 -25.72 -34.07
CA ALA A 40 -14.74 -26.13 -32.72
C ALA A 40 -15.96 -26.70 -32.00
N THR A 41 -15.72 -27.61 -31.07
CA THR A 41 -16.78 -28.22 -30.27
C THR A 41 -16.98 -27.42 -28.98
N ALA A 42 -18.23 -27.06 -28.69
CA ALA A 42 -18.61 -26.50 -27.40
C ALA A 42 -18.39 -27.55 -26.30
N ARG A 43 -17.49 -27.27 -25.38
CA ARG A 43 -17.11 -28.20 -24.30
C ARG A 43 -17.00 -27.52 -22.97
N PRO A 44 -17.23 -28.23 -21.87
CA PRO A 44 -16.90 -27.70 -20.55
C PRO A 44 -15.40 -27.43 -20.42
N ALA A 45 -15.05 -26.27 -19.85
CA ALA A 45 -13.69 -25.88 -19.52
C ALA A 45 -13.68 -25.03 -18.25
N ASN A 46 -12.55 -24.97 -17.60
CA ASN A 46 -12.34 -23.99 -16.55
C ASN A 46 -11.88 -22.69 -17.19
N LEU A 47 -12.62 -21.62 -16.95
CA LEU A 47 -12.25 -20.29 -17.44
C LEU A 47 -11.74 -19.47 -16.26
N THR A 48 -10.53 -18.95 -16.39
CA THR A 48 -9.95 -18.02 -15.44
C THR A 48 -9.68 -16.71 -16.15
N ASN A 49 -10.27 -15.64 -15.62
CA ASN A 49 -9.95 -14.29 -16.08
C ASN A 49 -8.71 -13.82 -15.34
N GLU A 50 -7.66 -13.56 -16.07
CA GLU A 50 -6.38 -13.12 -15.55
C GLU A 50 -6.06 -11.73 -16.06
N LEU A 51 -5.65 -10.84 -15.16
CA LEU A 51 -5.17 -9.52 -15.47
C LEU A 51 -3.69 -9.44 -15.16
N VAL A 52 -2.89 -9.17 -16.18
CA VAL A 52 -1.43 -8.99 -16.02
C VAL A 52 -1.12 -7.50 -16.01
N LEU A 53 -0.51 -7.03 -14.93
CA LEU A 53 -0.09 -5.63 -14.77
C LEU A 53 1.39 -5.57 -14.45
N THR A 54 2.07 -4.56 -14.98
CA THR A 54 3.47 -4.28 -14.66
C THR A 54 3.55 -3.22 -13.57
N ALA A 55 4.38 -3.47 -12.54
CA ALA A 55 4.64 -2.51 -11.48
C ALA A 55 6.11 -2.53 -11.06
N GLU A 56 6.50 -1.46 -10.37
CA GLU A 56 7.84 -1.29 -9.81
C GLU A 56 7.84 -1.57 -8.31
N PHE A 57 8.84 -2.29 -7.83
CA PHE A 57 9.03 -2.52 -6.41
C PHE A 57 9.47 -1.25 -5.70
N THR A 58 8.75 -0.89 -4.68
CA THR A 58 9.09 0.17 -3.74
C THR A 58 9.37 -0.42 -2.35
N PRO A 59 10.21 0.22 -1.52
CA PRO A 59 10.39 -0.20 -0.15
C PRO A 59 9.07 -0.09 0.62
N TYR A 60 8.85 -0.96 1.61
CA TYR A 60 7.68 -0.85 2.49
C TYR A 60 7.66 0.47 3.24
N GLN A 61 8.84 0.90 3.73
CA GLN A 61 9.07 2.22 4.31
C GLN A 61 10.37 2.78 3.77
N ASP A 62 10.38 4.08 3.45
CA ASP A 62 11.55 4.81 2.98
C ASP A 62 11.54 6.20 3.62
N VAL A 63 12.50 6.46 4.49
CA VAL A 63 12.53 7.66 5.32
C VAL A 63 13.90 8.32 5.29
N ASP A 64 13.90 9.62 5.07
CA ASP A 64 15.06 10.48 5.30
C ASP A 64 15.20 10.77 6.79
N VAL A 65 16.19 10.19 7.44
CA VAL A 65 16.45 10.35 8.88
C VAL A 65 17.09 11.72 9.11
N MET A 66 16.36 12.58 9.81
CA MET A 66 16.76 13.95 10.10
C MET A 66 17.17 14.12 11.57
N ALA A 67 18.05 15.08 11.83
CA ALA A 67 18.38 15.49 13.20
C ALA A 67 17.29 16.41 13.78
N LYS A 68 16.97 16.22 15.05
CA LYS A 68 16.03 17.08 15.80
C LYS A 68 16.71 18.31 16.42
N VAL A 69 18.03 18.28 16.53
CA VAL A 69 18.86 19.39 17.05
C VAL A 69 19.95 19.75 16.04
N ALA A 70 20.31 21.03 15.99
CA ALA A 70 21.43 21.48 15.18
C ALA A 70 22.76 21.14 15.85
N GLY A 71 23.79 20.80 15.06
CA GLY A 71 25.11 20.48 15.57
C GLY A 71 26.05 19.97 14.49
N TYR A 72 27.29 19.75 14.84
CA TYR A 72 28.28 19.14 13.96
C TYR A 72 28.26 17.63 14.10
N VAL A 73 28.35 16.89 12.98
CA VAL A 73 28.46 15.44 13.00
C VAL A 73 29.82 15.05 13.57
N LYS A 74 29.82 14.54 14.81
CA LYS A 74 31.04 14.07 15.49
C LYS A 74 31.51 12.75 14.89
N ASN A 75 30.58 11.77 14.78
CA ASN A 75 30.82 10.44 14.22
C ASN A 75 29.57 9.99 13.45
N ILE A 76 29.81 9.33 12.31
CA ILE A 76 28.83 8.55 11.60
C ILE A 76 29.30 7.09 11.60
N ARG A 77 28.43 6.15 11.94
CA ARG A 77 28.78 4.74 12.15
C ARG A 77 28.29 3.83 11.07
N VAL A 78 27.58 4.38 10.08
CA VAL A 78 26.95 3.61 9.02
C VAL A 78 27.35 4.18 7.66
N ASP A 79 27.35 3.31 6.64
CA ASP A 79 27.55 3.71 5.26
C ASP A 79 26.48 3.10 4.35
N ILE A 80 26.48 3.49 3.06
CA ILE A 80 25.53 2.99 2.07
C ILE A 80 25.68 1.48 1.94
N GLY A 81 24.55 0.76 2.01
CA GLY A 81 24.48 -0.70 1.97
C GLY A 81 24.48 -1.38 3.34
N ASP A 82 24.73 -0.64 4.42
CA ASP A 82 24.72 -1.22 5.77
C ASP A 82 23.30 -1.59 6.21
N HIS A 83 23.18 -2.77 6.81
CA HIS A 83 21.97 -3.24 7.47
C HIS A 83 21.97 -2.80 8.93
N VAL A 84 20.90 -2.14 9.33
CA VAL A 84 20.73 -1.63 10.70
C VAL A 84 19.42 -2.15 11.31
N HIS A 85 19.43 -2.34 12.62
CA HIS A 85 18.24 -2.68 13.39
C HIS A 85 17.62 -1.42 14.01
N GLU A 86 16.35 -1.51 14.35
CA GLU A 86 15.68 -0.46 15.10
C GLU A 86 16.47 -0.12 16.38
N GLY A 87 16.71 1.17 16.62
CA GLY A 87 17.47 1.67 17.75
C GLY A 87 18.98 1.73 17.55
N ASP A 88 19.56 1.17 16.50
CA ASP A 88 20.99 1.24 16.19
C ASP A 88 21.48 2.67 16.03
N LEU A 89 22.71 2.91 16.48
CA LEU A 89 23.33 4.22 16.43
C LEU A 89 23.83 4.54 15.02
N LEU A 90 23.20 5.49 14.35
CA LEU A 90 23.56 5.94 13.02
C LEU A 90 24.65 7.03 13.05
N ALA A 91 24.40 8.07 13.83
CA ALA A 91 25.32 9.20 13.97
C ALA A 91 25.23 9.86 15.35
N THR A 92 26.28 10.56 15.74
CA THR A 92 26.32 11.39 16.95
C THR A 92 26.68 12.80 16.56
N LEU A 93 25.89 13.75 17.06
CA LEU A 93 26.17 15.18 16.90
C LEU A 93 26.97 15.70 18.09
N GLU A 94 27.88 16.61 17.85
CA GLU A 94 28.55 17.40 18.85
C GLU A 94 27.83 18.74 19.01
N VAL A 95 27.28 18.95 20.21
CA VAL A 95 26.50 20.16 20.55
C VAL A 95 26.98 20.62 21.94
N PRO A 96 28.09 21.37 22.01
CA PRO A 96 28.68 21.81 23.29
C PRO A 96 27.73 22.67 24.14
N GLU A 97 26.84 23.42 23.49
CA GLU A 97 25.86 24.27 24.14
C GLU A 97 24.90 23.44 25.01
N LEU A 98 24.41 22.31 24.50
CA LEU A 98 23.51 21.42 25.25
C LEU A 98 24.21 20.78 26.46
N GLN A 99 25.51 20.51 26.38
CA GLN A 99 26.29 19.99 27.50
C GLN A 99 26.39 21.05 28.62
N ASN A 100 26.63 22.31 28.27
CA ASN A 100 26.67 23.44 29.21
C ASN A 100 25.29 23.69 29.83
N ASP A 101 24.22 23.61 29.04
CA ASP A 101 22.85 23.76 29.52
C ASP A 101 22.47 22.63 30.48
N MET A 102 22.90 21.41 30.23
CA MET A 102 22.72 20.27 31.14
C MET A 102 23.44 20.49 32.45
N ALA A 103 24.70 20.96 32.44
CA ALA A 103 25.45 21.27 33.62
C ALA A 103 24.77 22.39 34.44
N LYS A 104 24.28 23.45 33.81
CA LYS A 104 23.51 24.53 34.42
C LYS A 104 22.21 24.02 35.05
N ALA A 105 21.43 23.22 34.34
CA ALA A 105 20.18 22.65 34.85
C ALA A 105 20.43 21.73 36.07
N SER A 106 21.49 20.91 36.02
CA SER A 106 21.91 20.06 37.16
C SER A 106 22.28 20.89 38.36
N ALA A 107 23.02 21.98 38.20
CA ALA A 107 23.33 22.92 39.30
C ALA A 107 22.05 23.57 39.84
N GLY A 108 21.06 23.87 39.00
CA GLY A 108 19.74 24.37 39.42
C GLY A 108 18.99 23.42 40.33
N VAL A 109 18.98 22.11 40.00
CA VAL A 109 18.39 21.07 40.84
C VAL A 109 19.11 21.00 42.20
N ALA A 110 20.44 21.02 42.21
CA ALA A 110 21.21 21.00 43.47
C ALA A 110 20.91 22.23 44.37
N ALA A 111 20.77 23.42 43.78
CA ALA A 111 20.40 24.62 44.50
C ALA A 111 18.98 24.55 45.08
N ALA A 112 18.00 24.06 44.30
CA ALA A 112 16.62 23.86 44.77
C ALA A 112 16.56 22.83 45.93
N GLN A 113 17.34 21.76 45.87
CA GLN A 113 17.46 20.76 46.93
C GLN A 113 18.05 21.34 48.22
N ALA A 114 19.04 22.25 48.12
CA ALA A 114 19.59 22.95 49.26
C ALA A 114 18.55 23.90 49.90
N ASN A 115 17.72 24.56 49.10
CA ASN A 115 16.63 25.39 49.58
C ASN A 115 15.57 24.60 50.37
N ILE A 116 15.23 23.37 49.95
CA ILE A 116 14.35 22.46 50.71
C ILE A 116 14.96 22.13 52.07
N THR A 117 16.27 21.84 52.10
CA THR A 117 16.96 21.53 53.37
C THR A 117 16.87 22.69 54.32
N THR A 118 17.07 23.93 53.85
CA THR A 118 16.94 25.16 54.66
C THR A 118 15.51 25.38 55.13
N ALA A 119 14.51 25.24 54.24
CA ALA A 119 13.11 25.39 54.60
C ALA A 119 12.63 24.31 55.60
N ARG A 120 13.11 23.07 55.47
CA ARG A 120 12.82 21.99 56.44
C ARG A 120 13.38 22.32 57.82
N ALA A 121 14.60 22.85 57.92
CA ALA A 121 15.17 23.29 59.17
C ALA A 121 14.38 24.46 59.80
N ALA A 122 13.79 25.35 58.96
CA ALA A 122 12.90 26.41 59.45
C ALA A 122 11.59 25.86 60.01
N VAL A 123 11.00 24.85 59.40
CA VAL A 123 9.80 24.15 59.91
C VAL A 123 10.11 23.52 61.26
N THR A 124 11.19 22.75 61.37
CA THR A 124 11.59 22.10 62.63
C THR A 124 11.77 23.13 63.74
N ARG A 125 12.36 24.30 63.46
CA ARG A 125 12.51 25.38 64.43
C ARG A 125 11.17 25.97 64.86
N ALA A 126 10.26 26.21 63.89
CA ALA A 126 8.90 26.72 64.16
C ALA A 126 8.06 25.71 64.96
N GLU A 127 8.15 24.42 64.66
CA GLU A 127 7.53 23.33 65.45
C GLU A 127 7.98 23.32 66.88
N ALA A 128 9.29 23.42 67.16
CA ALA A 128 9.83 23.48 68.50
C ALA A 128 9.32 24.71 69.27
N GLY A 129 9.30 25.90 68.61
CA GLY A 129 8.74 27.11 69.20
C GLY A 129 7.23 27.01 69.45
N GLY A 130 6.48 26.42 68.54
CA GLY A 130 5.03 26.16 68.70
C GLY A 130 4.74 25.25 69.89
N ASN A 131 5.48 24.16 70.03
CA ASN A 131 5.33 23.23 71.17
C ASN A 131 5.56 23.93 72.51
N ILE A 132 6.57 24.78 72.60
CA ILE A 132 6.87 25.54 73.86
C ILE A 132 5.72 26.51 74.18
N ALA A 133 5.24 27.28 73.19
CA ALA A 133 4.13 28.24 73.36
C ALA A 133 2.84 27.53 73.76
N HIS A 134 2.52 26.44 73.09
CA HIS A 134 1.31 25.64 73.33
C HIS A 134 1.31 25.02 74.76
N LEU A 135 2.38 24.39 75.14
CA LEU A 135 2.53 23.83 76.52
C LEU A 135 2.48 24.90 77.59
N SER A 136 2.99 26.11 77.34
CA SER A 136 2.89 27.25 78.23
C SER A 136 1.45 27.73 78.42
N PHE A 137 0.75 27.91 77.29
CA PHE A 137 -0.67 28.26 77.26
C PHE A 137 -1.51 27.19 78.03
N GLN A 138 -1.36 25.91 77.71
CA GLN A 138 -2.11 24.84 78.38
C GLN A 138 -1.90 24.86 79.89
N ARG A 139 -0.65 25.03 80.39
CA ARG A 139 -0.39 25.10 81.83
C ARG A 139 -1.08 26.28 82.53
N ILE A 140 -1.04 27.47 81.92
CA ILE A 140 -1.69 28.67 82.40
C ILE A 140 -3.18 28.51 82.44
N GLN A 141 -3.78 27.96 81.36
CA GLN A 141 -5.21 27.68 81.18
C GLN A 141 -5.70 26.65 82.22
N ASP A 142 -4.92 25.56 82.48
CA ASP A 142 -5.23 24.54 83.47
C ASP A 142 -5.29 25.11 84.91
N VAL A 143 -4.33 25.97 85.29
CA VAL A 143 -4.34 26.63 86.51
C VAL A 143 -5.55 27.60 86.65
N SER A 144 -5.85 28.36 85.67
CA SER A 144 -6.99 29.29 85.65
C SER A 144 -8.34 28.59 85.81
N VAL A 145 -8.50 27.35 85.27
CA VAL A 145 -9.71 26.53 85.38
C VAL A 145 -9.82 25.85 86.71
N LYS A 146 -8.67 25.27 87.27
CA LYS A 146 -8.66 24.55 88.56
C LYS A 146 -8.73 25.45 89.75
N GLN A 147 -8.19 26.69 89.63
CA GLN A 147 -8.16 27.68 90.73
C GLN A 147 -8.58 29.06 90.22
N PRO A 148 -9.89 29.34 90.09
CA PRO A 148 -10.40 30.62 89.68
C PRO A 148 -9.92 31.80 90.50
N GLY A 149 -9.34 32.83 89.88
CA GLY A 149 -8.82 34.03 90.50
C GLY A 149 -7.34 34.03 90.85
N LEU A 150 -6.58 32.88 90.72
CA LEU A 150 -5.17 32.81 90.89
C LEU A 150 -4.36 33.41 89.79
N VAL A 151 -4.80 33.28 88.55
CA VAL A 151 -4.16 33.84 87.36
C VAL A 151 -5.01 34.96 86.79
N PRO A 152 -4.47 36.17 86.53
CA PRO A 152 -5.19 37.24 85.84
C PRO A 152 -5.62 36.86 84.45
N ARG A 153 -6.86 37.23 84.04
CA ARG A 153 -7.35 36.97 82.67
C ARG A 153 -6.47 37.52 81.53
N GLN A 154 -5.75 38.61 81.80
CA GLN A 154 -4.77 39.19 80.90
C GLN A 154 -3.61 38.25 80.58
N GLU A 155 -3.13 37.53 81.57
CA GLU A 155 -1.98 36.58 81.46
C GLU A 155 -2.44 35.36 80.56
N VAL A 156 -3.65 34.85 80.76
CA VAL A 156 -4.25 33.80 79.91
C VAL A 156 -4.35 34.27 78.44
N ASN A 157 -4.84 35.50 78.21
CA ASN A 157 -4.97 36.08 76.90
C ASN A 157 -3.60 36.29 76.18
N VAL A 158 -2.58 36.72 76.91
CA VAL A 158 -1.20 36.89 76.38
C VAL A 158 -0.61 35.52 76.04
N ALA A 159 -0.78 34.49 76.84
CA ALA A 159 -0.32 33.17 76.53
C ALA A 159 -1.02 32.56 75.29
N GLN A 160 -2.34 32.79 75.17
CA GLN A 160 -3.12 32.39 74.03
C GLN A 160 -2.66 33.13 72.71
N ALA A 161 -2.34 34.44 72.87
CA ALA A 161 -1.84 35.19 71.68
C ALA A 161 -0.47 34.65 71.24
N HIS A 162 0.41 34.28 72.11
CA HIS A 162 1.73 33.67 71.82
C HIS A 162 1.55 32.27 71.15
N ASP A 163 0.61 31.47 71.63
CA ASP A 163 0.30 30.16 71.00
C ASP A 163 -0.18 30.32 69.56
N LEU A 164 -1.12 31.25 69.34
CA LEU A 164 -1.61 31.57 68.00
C LEU A 164 -0.52 32.15 67.09
N GLU A 165 0.34 33.02 67.60
CA GLU A 165 1.47 33.56 66.84
C GLU A 165 2.44 32.46 66.42
N ALA A 166 2.78 31.55 67.31
CA ALA A 166 3.67 30.43 67.01
C ALA A 166 3.04 29.44 66.02
N ALA A 167 1.74 29.19 66.13
CA ALA A 167 1.01 28.41 65.14
C ALA A 167 1.00 29.04 63.76
N ALA A 168 0.85 30.38 63.65
CA ALA A 168 0.94 31.10 62.40
C ALA A 168 2.36 31.06 61.81
N GLN A 169 3.40 31.14 62.64
CA GLN A 169 4.81 31.00 62.22
C GLN A 169 5.09 29.60 61.65
N LEU A 170 4.54 28.53 62.28
CA LEU A 170 4.65 27.17 61.77
C LEU A 170 3.95 27.02 60.41
N ALA A 171 2.74 27.53 60.26
CA ALA A 171 1.99 27.49 59.00
C ALA A 171 2.74 28.23 57.89
N SER A 172 3.38 29.36 58.22
CA SER A 172 4.22 30.11 57.27
C SER A 172 5.45 29.31 56.84
N ALA A 173 6.15 28.67 57.79
CA ALA A 173 7.34 27.84 57.48
C ALA A 173 6.95 26.60 56.65
N GLN A 174 5.82 25.98 56.94
CA GLN A 174 5.30 24.86 56.13
C GLN A 174 4.93 25.29 54.69
N SER A 175 4.38 26.49 54.55
CA SER A 175 4.08 27.08 53.22
C SER A 175 5.37 27.36 52.44
N ALA A 176 6.43 27.87 53.13
CA ALA A 176 7.72 28.08 52.52
C ALA A 176 8.39 26.75 52.10
N LEU A 177 8.24 25.69 52.88
CA LEU A 177 8.73 24.36 52.51
C LEU A 177 8.00 23.84 51.28
N ARG A 178 6.68 23.95 51.18
CA ARG A 178 5.91 23.58 49.96
C ARG A 178 6.38 24.38 48.76
N SER A 179 6.56 25.70 48.89
CA SER A 179 7.09 26.50 47.79
C SER A 179 8.47 26.07 47.33
N ALA A 180 9.37 25.68 48.26
CA ALA A 180 10.69 25.14 47.90
C ALA A 180 10.60 23.77 47.21
N GLN A 181 9.64 22.94 47.59
CA GLN A 181 9.37 21.67 46.89
C GLN A 181 8.89 21.88 45.44
N GLU A 182 7.98 22.84 45.21
CA GLU A 182 7.53 23.20 43.86
C GLU A 182 8.67 23.73 43.00
N MET A 183 9.58 24.53 43.59
CA MET A 183 10.79 25.00 42.90
C MET A 183 11.74 23.85 42.52
N LEU A 184 11.84 22.79 43.35
CA LEU A 184 12.58 21.59 42.97
C LEU A 184 11.94 20.89 41.80
N THR A 185 10.63 20.67 41.80
CA THR A 185 9.90 20.04 40.70
C THR A 185 10.08 20.81 39.38
N GLN A 186 10.08 22.15 39.45
CA GLN A 186 10.37 22.99 38.31
C GLN A 186 11.80 22.81 37.77
N ALA A 187 12.80 22.79 38.69
CA ALA A 187 14.20 22.60 38.32
C ALA A 187 14.46 21.18 37.74
N GLU A 188 13.83 20.16 38.26
CA GLU A 188 13.87 18.79 37.74
C GLU A 188 13.25 18.70 36.36
N SER A 189 12.13 19.38 36.13
CA SER A 189 11.48 19.43 34.79
C SER A 189 12.37 20.09 33.76
N GLU A 190 13.07 21.17 34.11
CA GLU A 190 14.02 21.85 33.22
C GLU A 190 15.25 20.96 32.94
N HIS A 191 15.77 20.29 33.96
CA HIS A 191 16.85 19.32 33.80
C HIS A 191 16.43 18.18 32.85
N GLN A 192 15.24 17.59 33.04
CA GLN A 192 14.71 16.53 32.17
C GLN A 192 14.53 17.01 30.72
N ARG A 193 14.07 18.24 30.51
CA ARG A 193 13.97 18.84 29.17
C ARG A 193 15.34 18.89 28.49
N THR A 194 16.37 19.31 29.22
CA THR A 194 17.75 19.41 28.70
C THR A 194 18.35 18.03 28.40
N VAL A 195 18.10 17.04 29.26
CA VAL A 195 18.48 15.62 29.02
C VAL A 195 17.85 15.11 27.73
N THR A 196 16.55 15.36 27.52
CA THR A 196 15.85 14.94 26.30
C THR A 196 16.45 15.61 25.04
N MET A 197 16.79 16.89 25.12
CA MET A 197 17.45 17.57 24.00
C MET A 197 18.85 17.00 23.71
N LEU A 198 19.61 16.65 24.73
CA LEU A 198 20.91 16.00 24.57
C LEU A 198 20.78 14.59 23.94
N GLN A 199 19.72 13.85 24.26
CA GLN A 199 19.43 12.58 23.64
C GLN A 199 19.19 12.73 22.12
N TYR A 200 18.62 13.83 21.69
CA TYR A 200 18.40 14.12 20.25
C TYR A 200 19.71 14.36 19.47
N ALA A 201 20.81 14.61 20.16
CA ALA A 201 22.13 14.64 19.52
C ALA A 201 22.63 13.24 19.10
N THR A 202 21.95 12.18 19.55
CA THR A 202 22.21 10.79 19.18
C THR A 202 21.16 10.32 18.19
N ILE A 203 21.53 10.17 16.94
CA ILE A 203 20.61 9.79 15.85
C ILE A 203 20.59 8.28 15.73
N ARG A 204 19.40 7.69 15.89
CA ARG A 204 19.17 6.24 15.85
C ARG A 204 18.23 5.85 14.71
N ALA A 205 18.32 4.58 14.28
CA ALA A 205 17.44 4.01 13.29
C ALA A 205 16.01 3.89 13.83
N PRO A 206 15.00 4.46 13.12
CA PRO A 206 13.60 4.38 13.55
C PRO A 206 12.96 3.00 13.32
N PHE A 207 13.53 2.20 12.43
CA PHE A 207 13.12 0.82 12.11
C PHE A 207 14.30 0.04 11.52
N THR A 208 14.15 -1.27 11.43
CA THR A 208 15.14 -2.17 10.82
C THR A 208 15.11 -2.04 9.29
N GLY A 209 16.27 -1.81 8.67
CA GLY A 209 16.36 -1.61 7.22
C GLY A 209 17.79 -1.49 6.71
N VAL A 210 17.92 -0.97 5.50
CA VAL A 210 19.19 -0.76 4.81
C VAL A 210 19.42 0.72 4.54
N ILE A 211 20.63 1.20 4.73
CA ILE A 211 21.01 2.57 4.39
C ILE A 211 21.14 2.69 2.88
N THR A 212 20.27 3.43 2.23
CA THR A 212 20.27 3.60 0.77
C THR A 212 21.04 4.83 0.32
N LYS A 213 21.10 5.88 1.17
CA LYS A 213 21.88 7.11 0.91
C LYS A 213 22.47 7.65 2.19
N ARG A 214 23.64 8.28 2.06
CA ARG A 214 24.28 9.04 3.12
C ARG A 214 24.51 10.47 2.63
N TYR A 215 23.90 11.44 3.33
CA TYR A 215 23.95 12.85 2.95
C TYR A 215 25.00 13.62 3.76
N ALA A 216 25.22 13.21 5.02
CA ALA A 216 26.14 13.87 5.93
C ALA A 216 27.47 13.11 6.02
N ASN A 217 28.55 13.86 6.31
CA ASN A 217 29.88 13.36 6.63
C ASN A 217 30.31 13.84 8.02
N THR A 218 31.28 13.16 8.60
CA THR A 218 31.93 13.64 9.84
C THR A 218 32.45 15.06 9.64
N GLY A 219 32.14 15.98 10.56
CA GLY A 219 32.42 17.40 10.47
C GLY A 219 31.37 18.23 9.73
N SER A 220 30.38 17.64 9.10
CA SER A 220 29.26 18.38 8.48
C SER A 220 28.41 19.03 9.55
N MET A 221 27.96 20.25 9.30
CA MET A 221 26.98 20.94 10.13
C MET A 221 25.57 20.52 9.71
N ILE A 222 24.78 20.04 10.66
CA ILE A 222 23.37 19.67 10.45
C ILE A 222 22.49 20.75 11.09
N GLN A 223 21.47 21.19 10.35
CA GLN A 223 20.44 22.08 10.87
C GLN A 223 19.22 21.27 11.31
N ALA A 224 18.54 21.71 12.38
CA ALA A 224 17.36 21.02 12.89
C ALA A 224 16.19 21.13 11.91
N GLY A 225 15.51 19.99 11.65
CA GLY A 225 14.40 19.91 10.69
C GLY A 225 13.09 20.57 11.10
N ILE A 226 13.03 21.29 12.22
CA ILE A 226 11.79 21.81 12.80
C ILE A 226 11.37 23.18 12.21
N SER A 227 12.30 23.94 11.65
CA SER A 227 12.04 25.34 11.30
C SER A 227 11.78 25.63 9.82
N SER A 228 12.14 24.71 8.90
CA SER A 228 11.87 24.87 7.47
C SER A 228 12.23 23.56 6.75
N GLN A 229 11.25 22.90 6.16
CA GLN A 229 11.47 21.70 5.34
C GLN A 229 12.44 21.92 4.16
N THR A 230 12.66 23.17 3.79
CA THR A 230 13.50 23.55 2.65
C THR A 230 14.99 23.64 2.99
N GLN A 231 15.37 23.62 4.27
CA GLN A 231 16.78 23.78 4.71
C GLN A 231 17.29 22.64 5.60
N ALA A 232 16.43 21.74 6.03
CA ALA A 232 16.84 20.59 6.82
C ALA A 232 17.57 19.58 5.94
N MET A 233 18.83 19.33 6.24
CA MET A 233 19.62 18.32 5.55
C MET A 233 19.47 16.95 6.27
N PRO A 234 18.97 15.91 5.61
CA PRO A 234 18.93 14.57 6.20
C PRO A 234 20.34 14.06 6.45
N VAL A 235 20.48 13.15 7.41
CA VAL A 235 21.77 12.50 7.71
C VAL A 235 21.96 11.28 6.83
N VAL A 236 20.98 10.38 6.79
CA VAL A 236 20.94 9.17 5.97
C VAL A 236 19.53 8.91 5.49
N ARG A 237 19.39 8.12 4.43
CA ARG A 237 18.14 7.55 3.99
C ARG A 237 18.09 6.08 4.35
N LEU A 238 17.02 5.67 5.03
CA LEU A 238 16.81 4.32 5.52
C LEU A 238 15.58 3.73 4.84
N ALA A 239 15.75 2.57 4.20
CA ALA A 239 14.68 1.84 3.51
C ALA A 239 14.47 0.45 4.14
N GLN A 240 13.22 0.06 4.29
CA GLN A 240 12.85 -1.28 4.73
C GLN A 240 12.66 -2.19 3.52
N ASN A 241 13.59 -3.15 3.31
CA ASN A 241 13.66 -4.00 2.12
C ASN A 241 13.28 -5.46 2.37
N ASN A 242 13.03 -5.88 3.61
CA ASN A 242 12.58 -7.24 3.95
C ASN A 242 11.13 -7.52 3.54
N LEU A 243 10.38 -6.49 3.29
CA LEU A 243 9.04 -6.46 2.70
C LEU A 243 9.05 -5.38 1.63
N LEU A 244 8.62 -5.70 0.43
CA LEU A 244 8.51 -4.74 -0.67
C LEU A 244 7.06 -4.57 -1.08
N ARG A 245 6.77 -3.46 -1.71
CA ARG A 245 5.44 -3.08 -2.16
C ARG A 245 5.43 -2.83 -3.66
N LEU A 246 4.39 -3.34 -4.30
CA LEU A 246 4.03 -3.02 -5.69
C LEU A 246 2.73 -2.22 -5.67
N THR A 247 2.70 -1.11 -6.37
CA THR A 247 1.48 -0.35 -6.60
C THR A 247 0.99 -0.63 -8.02
N LEU A 248 -0.20 -1.24 -8.12
CA LEU A 248 -0.81 -1.68 -9.36
C LEU A 248 -1.94 -0.74 -9.77
N PRO A 249 -1.90 -0.14 -10.95
CA PRO A 249 -3.02 0.65 -11.48
C PRO A 249 -4.10 -0.27 -12.06
N VAL A 250 -5.02 -0.75 -11.24
CA VAL A 250 -6.09 -1.66 -11.65
C VAL A 250 -7.18 -0.90 -12.43
N PRO A 251 -7.49 -1.31 -13.68
CA PRO A 251 -8.54 -0.67 -14.48
C PRO A 251 -9.93 -0.80 -13.84
N VAL A 252 -10.80 0.20 -14.05
CA VAL A 252 -12.14 0.28 -13.44
C VAL A 252 -13.01 -0.95 -13.69
N ASN A 253 -12.85 -1.63 -14.81
CA ASN A 253 -13.61 -2.84 -15.17
C ASN A 253 -13.20 -4.08 -14.36
N ALA A 254 -12.04 -4.07 -13.70
CA ALA A 254 -11.53 -5.16 -12.87
C ALA A 254 -11.65 -4.87 -11.37
N VAL A 255 -12.00 -3.64 -10.99
CA VAL A 255 -12.06 -3.22 -9.58
C VAL A 255 -13.03 -4.05 -8.75
N ALA A 256 -14.17 -4.47 -9.34
CA ALA A 256 -15.18 -5.26 -8.63
C ALA A 256 -14.68 -6.64 -8.18
N ASP A 257 -13.69 -7.19 -8.87
CA ASP A 257 -13.13 -8.52 -8.60
C ASP A 257 -11.89 -8.47 -7.67
N ILE A 258 -11.42 -7.26 -7.35
CA ILE A 258 -10.25 -7.05 -6.49
C ILE A 258 -10.67 -7.00 -5.02
N HIS A 259 -10.15 -7.92 -4.23
CA HIS A 259 -10.43 -8.00 -2.80
C HIS A 259 -9.15 -8.10 -2.00
N ASN A 260 -9.12 -7.42 -0.86
CA ASN A 260 -7.99 -7.50 0.06
C ASN A 260 -7.79 -8.96 0.53
N GLY A 261 -6.55 -9.41 0.51
CA GLY A 261 -6.17 -10.78 0.86
C GLY A 261 -6.09 -11.73 -0.33
N ASN A 262 -6.53 -11.35 -1.53
CA ASN A 262 -6.39 -12.20 -2.72
C ASN A 262 -4.90 -12.47 -2.98
N PRO A 263 -4.53 -13.74 -3.21
CA PRO A 263 -3.18 -14.09 -3.60
C PRO A 263 -2.90 -13.61 -5.03
N VAL A 264 -1.69 -13.18 -5.27
CA VAL A 264 -1.20 -12.79 -6.60
C VAL A 264 0.13 -13.45 -6.86
N GLU A 265 0.40 -13.77 -8.11
CA GLU A 265 1.70 -14.23 -8.55
C GLU A 265 2.49 -13.04 -9.12
N VAL A 266 3.71 -12.86 -8.63
CA VAL A 266 4.59 -11.77 -9.03
C VAL A 266 5.79 -12.35 -9.75
N ASN A 267 5.83 -12.17 -11.05
CA ASN A 267 6.92 -12.68 -11.90
C ASN A 267 7.97 -11.60 -12.13
N VAL A 268 9.19 -11.85 -11.68
CA VAL A 268 10.33 -10.96 -11.88
C VAL A 268 11.19 -11.50 -13.01
N THR A 269 10.95 -11.01 -14.21
CA THR A 269 11.62 -11.49 -15.45
C THR A 269 13.14 -11.39 -15.34
N THR A 270 13.67 -10.33 -14.70
CA THR A 270 15.11 -10.13 -14.51
C THR A 270 15.78 -11.26 -13.70
N LEU A 271 15.05 -11.85 -12.75
CA LEU A 271 15.54 -12.95 -11.91
C LEU A 271 15.09 -14.32 -12.40
N ASN A 272 14.20 -14.36 -13.39
CA ASN A 272 13.51 -15.57 -13.85
C ASN A 272 12.91 -16.37 -12.69
N ARG A 273 12.23 -15.66 -11.77
CA ARG A 273 11.62 -16.21 -10.55
C ARG A 273 10.25 -15.61 -10.32
N SER A 274 9.32 -16.44 -9.83
CA SER A 274 8.02 -16.01 -9.34
C SER A 274 8.02 -15.91 -7.82
N PHE A 275 7.34 -14.91 -7.31
CA PHE A 275 7.14 -14.65 -5.88
C PHE A 275 5.65 -14.61 -5.58
N ALA A 276 5.26 -15.14 -4.43
CA ALA A 276 3.89 -15.02 -3.95
C ALA A 276 3.70 -13.67 -3.26
N GLY A 277 2.72 -12.92 -3.72
CA GLY A 277 2.27 -11.67 -3.11
C GLY A 277 0.82 -11.77 -2.63
N LYS A 278 0.37 -10.75 -1.90
CA LYS A 278 -1.03 -10.58 -1.48
C LYS A 278 -1.47 -9.16 -1.70
N ILE A 279 -2.69 -9.00 -2.18
CA ILE A 279 -3.35 -7.69 -2.17
C ILE A 279 -3.58 -7.29 -0.72
N THR A 280 -2.93 -6.21 -0.29
CA THR A 280 -3.00 -5.75 1.10
C THR A 280 -4.06 -4.68 1.27
N ARG A 281 -4.15 -3.79 0.30
CA ARG A 281 -5.10 -2.68 0.30
C ARG A 281 -5.33 -2.12 -1.09
N SER A 282 -6.47 -1.45 -1.25
CA SER A 282 -6.82 -0.65 -2.42
C SER A 282 -7.15 0.78 -1.98
N ALA A 283 -6.97 1.72 -2.87
CA ALA A 283 -7.20 3.15 -2.55
C ALA A 283 -8.69 3.49 -2.38
N ASP A 284 -9.62 2.61 -2.79
CA ASP A 284 -11.07 2.84 -2.83
C ASP A 284 -11.47 4.15 -3.53
N SER A 285 -10.60 4.63 -4.39
CA SER A 285 -10.75 5.85 -5.18
C SER A 285 -10.16 5.64 -6.57
N LEU A 286 -10.85 6.15 -7.59
CA LEU A 286 -10.38 6.10 -8.96
C LEU A 286 -9.60 7.36 -9.31
N GLU A 287 -8.41 7.18 -9.88
CA GLU A 287 -7.68 8.26 -10.54
C GLU A 287 -8.39 8.60 -11.86
N MET A 288 -8.89 9.84 -11.96
CA MET A 288 -9.73 10.27 -13.06
C MET A 288 -8.99 10.31 -14.41
N SER A 289 -7.70 10.57 -14.38
CA SER A 289 -6.86 10.69 -15.59
C SER A 289 -6.62 9.35 -16.27
N THR A 290 -6.40 8.29 -15.51
CA THR A 290 -6.08 6.94 -15.97
C THR A 290 -7.28 5.98 -15.90
N ARG A 291 -8.32 6.32 -15.13
CA ARG A 291 -9.47 5.46 -14.79
C ARG A 291 -9.03 4.17 -14.14
N THR A 292 -8.03 4.24 -13.28
CA THR A 292 -7.50 3.12 -12.52
C THR A 292 -7.65 3.35 -11.03
N MET A 293 -7.64 2.27 -10.26
CA MET A 293 -7.58 2.27 -8.80
C MET A 293 -6.23 1.72 -8.39
N ASP A 294 -5.50 2.48 -7.58
CA ASP A 294 -4.23 2.01 -7.03
C ASP A 294 -4.48 0.91 -6.00
N THR A 295 -3.87 -0.23 -6.26
CA THR A 295 -3.95 -1.42 -5.41
C THR A 295 -2.53 -1.82 -4.99
N GLU A 296 -2.31 -1.98 -3.70
CA GLU A 296 -1.01 -2.33 -3.15
C GLU A 296 -0.89 -3.83 -2.89
N VAL A 297 0.19 -4.40 -3.38
CA VAL A 297 0.59 -5.78 -3.15
C VAL A 297 1.88 -5.81 -2.36
N ASP A 298 1.85 -6.45 -1.20
CA ASP A 298 3.05 -6.64 -0.38
C ASP A 298 3.69 -8.00 -0.72
N VAL A 299 5.00 -7.97 -0.98
CA VAL A 299 5.80 -9.14 -1.38
C VAL A 299 6.94 -9.33 -0.36
N PRO A 300 6.96 -10.45 0.38
CA PRO A 300 8.04 -10.77 1.30
C PRO A 300 9.38 -10.97 0.57
N ASN A 301 10.45 -10.40 1.12
CA ASN A 301 11.81 -10.46 0.57
C ASN A 301 12.82 -10.89 1.66
N PRO A 302 12.70 -12.09 2.22
CA PRO A 302 13.55 -12.53 3.33
C PRO A 302 14.99 -12.79 2.92
N ASP A 303 15.24 -13.15 1.66
CA ASP A 303 16.57 -13.43 1.10
C ASP A 303 17.24 -12.17 0.50
N GLY A 304 16.55 -11.02 0.48
CA GLY A 304 17.08 -9.78 -0.07
C GLY A 304 17.32 -9.80 -1.58
N SER A 305 16.76 -10.78 -2.30
CA SER A 305 16.97 -10.94 -3.75
C SER A 305 16.24 -9.87 -4.57
N LEU A 306 15.15 -9.34 -4.04
CA LEU A 306 14.40 -8.25 -4.65
C LEU A 306 14.98 -6.91 -4.20
N VAL A 307 15.22 -6.02 -5.16
CA VAL A 307 15.74 -4.68 -4.90
C VAL A 307 14.70 -3.65 -5.34
N PRO A 308 14.41 -2.62 -4.53
CA PRO A 308 13.57 -1.50 -4.95
C PRO A 308 14.02 -0.92 -6.28
N GLY A 309 13.07 -0.58 -7.16
CA GLY A 309 13.35 -0.15 -8.52
C GLY A 309 13.33 -1.27 -9.57
N MET A 310 13.23 -2.54 -9.17
CA MET A 310 12.98 -3.64 -10.10
C MET A 310 11.54 -3.63 -10.57
N TYR A 311 11.31 -4.05 -11.83
CA TYR A 311 9.96 -4.24 -12.38
C TYR A 311 9.54 -5.69 -12.26
N ALA A 312 8.23 -5.88 -12.07
CA ALA A 312 7.60 -7.19 -12.04
C ALA A 312 6.29 -7.18 -12.82
N GLU A 313 5.95 -8.33 -13.39
CA GLU A 313 4.63 -8.63 -13.94
C GLU A 313 3.81 -9.31 -12.84
N VAL A 314 2.66 -8.72 -12.53
CA VAL A 314 1.77 -9.20 -11.49
C VAL A 314 0.55 -9.81 -12.13
N HIS A 315 0.35 -11.09 -11.88
CA HIS A 315 -0.74 -11.89 -12.39
C HIS A 315 -1.87 -11.93 -11.34
N LEU A 316 -2.96 -11.24 -11.65
CA LEU A 316 -4.15 -11.12 -10.82
C LEU A 316 -5.22 -12.09 -11.34
N HIS A 317 -5.60 -13.08 -10.55
CA HIS A 317 -6.70 -13.97 -10.87
C HIS A 317 -8.01 -13.32 -10.39
N LEU A 318 -8.80 -12.79 -11.35
CA LEU A 318 -10.01 -12.02 -11.06
C LEU A 318 -11.20 -12.94 -10.78
N ALA A 319 -11.59 -13.76 -11.76
CA ALA A 319 -12.72 -14.67 -11.65
C ALA A 319 -12.34 -16.04 -12.21
N THR A 320 -12.77 -17.09 -11.55
CA THR A 320 -12.63 -18.47 -12.04
C THR A 320 -13.99 -19.13 -12.06
N HIS A 321 -14.45 -19.53 -13.26
CA HIS A 321 -15.68 -20.28 -13.46
C HIS A 321 -15.31 -21.72 -13.84
N PRO A 322 -15.39 -22.67 -12.89
CA PRO A 322 -15.03 -24.04 -13.15
C PRO A 322 -16.12 -24.78 -13.93
N ASN A 323 -15.71 -25.62 -14.88
CA ASN A 323 -16.58 -26.52 -15.61
C ASN A 323 -17.77 -25.85 -16.33
N VAL A 324 -17.52 -24.68 -16.95
CA VAL A 324 -18.55 -23.95 -17.70
C VAL A 324 -18.49 -24.26 -19.18
N LEU A 325 -19.67 -24.31 -19.84
CA LEU A 325 -19.73 -24.51 -21.29
C LEU A 325 -19.05 -23.35 -22.01
N SER A 326 -18.07 -23.64 -22.84
CA SER A 326 -17.28 -22.61 -23.51
C SER A 326 -16.96 -22.93 -24.96
N VAL A 327 -16.79 -21.88 -25.74
CA VAL A 327 -16.35 -21.92 -27.14
C VAL A 327 -15.14 -21.00 -27.32
N PRO A 328 -14.31 -21.19 -28.37
CA PRO A 328 -13.27 -20.21 -28.71
C PRO A 328 -13.86 -18.82 -28.94
N VAL A 329 -13.12 -17.78 -28.57
CA VAL A 329 -13.55 -16.38 -28.73
C VAL A 329 -13.89 -16.07 -30.21
N ASP A 330 -13.14 -16.65 -31.15
CA ASP A 330 -13.33 -16.48 -32.57
C ASP A 330 -14.61 -17.16 -33.15
N ALA A 331 -15.37 -17.89 -32.34
CA ALA A 331 -16.63 -18.50 -32.73
C ALA A 331 -17.83 -17.57 -32.50
N VAL A 332 -17.67 -16.51 -31.71
CA VAL A 332 -18.76 -15.63 -31.32
C VAL A 332 -18.71 -14.34 -32.09
N GLU A 333 -19.77 -14.04 -32.84
CA GLU A 333 -19.97 -12.73 -33.50
C GLU A 333 -20.71 -11.77 -32.59
N GLY A 334 -20.42 -10.47 -32.73
CA GLY A 334 -21.09 -9.41 -31.98
C GLY A 334 -20.55 -9.24 -30.56
N LEU A 335 -19.32 -9.68 -30.25
CA LEU A 335 -18.68 -9.40 -29.00
C LEU A 335 -18.64 -7.88 -28.71
N GLY A 336 -19.06 -7.48 -27.51
CA GLY A 336 -19.17 -6.06 -27.14
C GLY A 336 -20.45 -5.36 -27.62
N THR A 337 -21.34 -6.04 -28.34
CA THR A 337 -22.66 -5.52 -28.71
C THR A 337 -23.76 -6.12 -27.83
N THR A 338 -25.00 -5.65 -28.02
CA THR A 338 -26.17 -6.16 -27.28
C THR A 338 -26.68 -7.51 -27.77
N VAL A 339 -26.26 -7.99 -28.94
CA VAL A 339 -26.68 -9.26 -29.51
C VAL A 339 -25.44 -10.03 -29.98
N GLN A 340 -25.24 -11.19 -29.38
CA GLN A 340 -24.19 -12.13 -29.76
C GLN A 340 -24.82 -13.36 -30.40
N HIS A 341 -24.16 -13.91 -31.42
CA HIS A 341 -24.60 -15.11 -32.09
C HIS A 341 -23.42 -15.97 -32.55
N VAL A 342 -23.69 -17.23 -32.78
CA VAL A 342 -22.75 -18.21 -33.33
C VAL A 342 -23.34 -18.94 -34.48
N TYR A 343 -22.50 -19.38 -35.42
CA TYR A 343 -22.91 -20.30 -36.49
C TYR A 343 -22.74 -21.72 -35.99
N LEU A 344 -23.89 -22.38 -35.73
CA LEU A 344 -23.96 -23.80 -35.35
C LEU A 344 -24.01 -24.66 -36.60
N VAL A 345 -23.18 -25.69 -36.68
CA VAL A 345 -23.26 -26.70 -37.76
C VAL A 345 -24.12 -27.86 -37.26
N HIS A 346 -25.32 -27.98 -37.85
CA HIS A 346 -26.22 -29.08 -37.56
C HIS A 346 -26.59 -29.80 -38.86
N GLN A 347 -26.33 -31.11 -38.92
CA GLN A 347 -26.59 -31.95 -40.14
C GLN A 347 -25.96 -31.37 -41.45
N GLY A 348 -24.74 -30.79 -41.34
CA GLY A 348 -24.03 -30.19 -42.47
C GLY A 348 -24.60 -28.88 -42.97
N ARG A 349 -25.46 -28.20 -42.22
CA ARG A 349 -26.00 -26.88 -42.49
C ARG A 349 -25.70 -25.89 -41.38
N LEU A 350 -25.55 -24.64 -41.76
CA LEU A 350 -25.34 -23.52 -40.85
C LEU A 350 -26.66 -23.03 -40.27
N HIS A 351 -26.69 -22.84 -38.96
CA HIS A 351 -27.77 -22.21 -38.22
C HIS A 351 -27.21 -21.04 -37.39
N LEU A 352 -27.79 -19.87 -37.57
CA LEU A 352 -27.43 -18.69 -36.76
C LEU A 352 -28.18 -18.75 -35.41
N VAL A 353 -27.47 -19.00 -34.35
CA VAL A 353 -28.05 -19.17 -33.00
C VAL A 353 -27.68 -17.98 -32.15
N PRO A 354 -28.64 -17.25 -31.58
CA PRO A 354 -28.36 -16.23 -30.59
C PRO A 354 -27.87 -16.90 -29.30
N VAL A 355 -26.81 -16.32 -28.72
CA VAL A 355 -26.20 -16.82 -27.49
C VAL A 355 -26.11 -15.73 -26.44
N THR A 356 -26.20 -16.14 -25.18
CA THR A 356 -25.87 -15.28 -24.05
C THR A 356 -24.50 -15.69 -23.52
N ILE A 357 -23.57 -14.75 -23.46
CA ILE A 357 -22.22 -15.00 -23.01
C ILE A 357 -22.06 -14.63 -21.54
N GLY A 358 -21.15 -15.31 -20.85
CA GLY A 358 -20.71 -15.03 -19.49
C GLY A 358 -19.28 -14.51 -19.46
N LEU A 359 -18.42 -15.19 -18.73
CA LEU A 359 -17.01 -14.83 -18.60
C LEU A 359 -16.28 -14.95 -19.94
N GLN A 360 -15.58 -13.90 -20.31
CA GLN A 360 -14.75 -13.85 -21.51
C GLN A 360 -13.27 -13.84 -21.10
N THR A 361 -12.50 -14.76 -21.68
CA THR A 361 -11.05 -14.79 -21.60
C THR A 361 -10.45 -14.48 -22.99
N PRO A 362 -9.15 -14.24 -23.12
CA PRO A 362 -8.52 -14.00 -24.42
C PRO A 362 -8.70 -15.14 -25.45
N SER A 363 -8.85 -16.40 -24.97
CA SER A 363 -8.94 -17.57 -25.83
C SER A 363 -10.37 -18.12 -25.97
N ARG A 364 -11.19 -18.00 -24.95
CA ARG A 364 -12.51 -18.65 -24.86
C ARG A 364 -13.57 -17.74 -24.23
N VAL A 365 -14.82 -18.06 -24.53
CA VAL A 365 -16.00 -17.37 -23.99
C VAL A 365 -16.94 -18.40 -23.37
N GLU A 366 -17.43 -18.12 -22.17
CA GLU A 366 -18.48 -18.85 -21.51
C GLU A 366 -19.82 -18.64 -22.19
N ILE A 367 -20.56 -19.71 -22.43
CA ILE A 367 -21.91 -19.68 -22.97
C ILE A 367 -22.91 -20.02 -21.87
N LEU A 368 -23.72 -19.04 -21.48
CA LEU A 368 -24.78 -19.20 -20.48
C LEU A 368 -26.05 -19.81 -21.07
N SER A 369 -26.34 -19.52 -22.35
CA SER A 369 -27.52 -20.07 -23.06
C SER A 369 -27.33 -20.03 -24.56
N GLY A 370 -28.06 -20.89 -25.29
CA GLY A 370 -28.08 -20.96 -26.73
C GLY A 370 -27.34 -22.15 -27.35
N LEU A 371 -26.43 -22.81 -26.60
CA LEU A 371 -25.69 -23.99 -27.05
C LEU A 371 -25.73 -25.13 -26.00
N HIS A 372 -25.47 -26.34 -26.50
CA HIS A 372 -25.30 -27.53 -25.69
C HIS A 372 -23.86 -28.10 -25.80
N ALA A 373 -23.45 -28.88 -24.80
CA ALA A 373 -22.17 -29.57 -24.87
C ALA A 373 -22.15 -30.54 -26.05
N GLY A 374 -21.13 -30.45 -26.88
CA GLY A 374 -20.98 -31.27 -28.10
C GLY A 374 -21.38 -30.56 -29.37
N ASP A 375 -22.02 -29.38 -29.33
CA ASP A 375 -22.37 -28.59 -30.49
C ASP A 375 -21.11 -28.16 -31.24
N GLN A 376 -21.16 -28.24 -32.58
CA GLN A 376 -20.08 -27.76 -33.45
C GLN A 376 -20.36 -26.33 -33.91
N VAL A 377 -19.50 -25.41 -33.53
CA VAL A 377 -19.59 -23.98 -33.91
C VAL A 377 -18.48 -23.64 -34.91
N VAL A 378 -18.80 -22.79 -35.88
CA VAL A 378 -17.81 -22.26 -36.83
C VAL A 378 -16.87 -21.31 -36.11
N VAL A 379 -15.57 -21.37 -36.42
CA VAL A 379 -14.54 -20.51 -35.84
C VAL A 379 -13.80 -19.73 -36.94
N GLY A 380 -13.41 -18.51 -36.62
CA GLY A 380 -12.65 -17.67 -37.56
C GLY A 380 -13.52 -16.75 -38.44
N ARG A 381 -13.25 -16.71 -39.76
CA ARG A 381 -13.91 -15.76 -40.64
C ARG A 381 -15.35 -16.21 -40.96
N HIS A 382 -16.33 -15.43 -40.52
CA HIS A 382 -17.76 -15.67 -40.74
C HIS A 382 -18.31 -14.92 -41.96
N SER A 383 -17.54 -14.00 -42.57
CA SER A 383 -17.98 -13.20 -43.71
C SER A 383 -18.20 -14.06 -44.93
N GLY A 384 -19.43 -14.03 -45.47
CA GLY A 384 -19.85 -14.83 -46.62
C GLY A 384 -20.63 -16.10 -46.28
N LEU A 385 -20.79 -16.42 -44.99
CA LEU A 385 -21.65 -17.53 -44.56
C LEU A 385 -23.10 -17.05 -44.42
N SER A 386 -24.04 -17.90 -44.88
CA SER A 386 -25.46 -17.61 -44.79
C SER A 386 -26.20 -18.70 -44.04
N GLU A 387 -27.27 -18.29 -43.35
CA GLU A 387 -28.15 -19.26 -42.67
C GLU A 387 -28.71 -20.29 -43.63
N GLY A 388 -28.67 -21.58 -43.24
CA GLY A 388 -29.13 -22.69 -44.07
C GLY A 388 -28.13 -23.19 -45.13
N GLU A 389 -26.97 -22.55 -45.26
CA GLU A 389 -25.94 -22.94 -46.24
C GLU A 389 -25.35 -24.30 -45.88
N GLY A 390 -25.19 -25.16 -46.91
CA GLY A 390 -24.53 -26.46 -46.74
C GLY A 390 -23.03 -26.32 -46.62
N VAL A 391 -22.43 -26.87 -45.57
CA VAL A 391 -20.99 -26.77 -45.30
C VAL A 391 -20.40 -28.12 -44.94
N VAL A 392 -19.09 -28.25 -45.17
CA VAL A 392 -18.32 -29.41 -44.66
C VAL A 392 -17.51 -28.95 -43.47
N PRO A 393 -17.88 -29.42 -42.24
CA PRO A 393 -17.14 -29.07 -41.02
C PRO A 393 -15.77 -29.74 -41.00
N ARG A 394 -14.74 -28.97 -40.71
CA ARG A 394 -13.39 -29.46 -40.47
C ARG A 394 -12.98 -29.01 -39.07
N GLN A 395 -12.74 -29.98 -38.17
CA GLN A 395 -12.32 -29.67 -36.82
C GLN A 395 -10.99 -28.90 -36.84
N ALA A 396 -10.99 -27.71 -36.32
CA ALA A 396 -9.78 -26.93 -36.13
C ALA A 396 -9.04 -27.39 -34.85
N SER A 397 -7.75 -27.61 -34.97
CA SER A 397 -6.90 -27.91 -33.83
C SER A 397 -6.66 -26.59 -33.08
N TYR A 398 -7.47 -26.31 -32.06
CA TYR A 398 -7.14 -25.28 -31.08
C TYR A 398 -6.29 -25.95 -30.00
N GLU A 399 -4.99 -25.69 -30.02
CA GLU A 399 -4.11 -26.10 -28.92
C GLU A 399 -4.58 -25.38 -27.65
N THR A 400 -4.85 -26.20 -26.65
CA THR A 400 -5.17 -25.72 -25.31
C THR A 400 -3.90 -25.16 -24.69
N SER A 401 -3.72 -23.85 -24.74
CA SER A 401 -2.70 -23.15 -23.94
C SER A 401 -3.06 -23.10 -22.44
N ASP A 402 -4.05 -23.87 -22.02
CA ASP A 402 -4.52 -23.96 -20.64
C ASP A 402 -4.09 -25.28 -19.98
N SER A 403 -2.80 -25.63 -20.04
CA SER A 403 -2.23 -26.63 -19.14
C SER A 403 -1.31 -25.88 -18.17
N PRO A 404 -1.59 -25.89 -16.87
CA PRO A 404 -0.62 -25.43 -15.89
C PRO A 404 0.57 -26.40 -15.91
N SER A 405 1.75 -25.86 -16.20
CA SER A 405 3.04 -26.53 -15.99
C SER A 405 3.50 -26.39 -14.54
#